data_a1a529331d4de6e8217138247b9986e7
#
_entry.id   a1a529331d4de6e8217138247b9986e7
#
_cell.length_a   1.000
_cell.length_b   1.000
_cell.length_c   1.000
_cell.angle_alpha   90.00
_cell.angle_beta   90.00
_cell.angle_gamma   90.00
#
_symmetry.space_group_name_H-M   'P 1'
#
loop_
_entity.id
_entity.type
_entity.pdbx_description
1 polymer ?
#
loop_
_entity_poly.entity_id
_entity_poly.type
_entity_poly.pdbx_seq_one_letter_code
_entity_poly.pdbx_strand_id
1 'polypeptide(L)'
;DKDTSRGLGDVYKRQMVGNHDSYYKNTLELNSIDLLLEEYDNISTYVQPEVVEFDGTKIMFVPWICDANSEQTFVMADKTDAQILLGHLELSGYEMNKSIVIDHGISDAWLKKFDLVCSGHYHHKSQNGNINYLGTAYELTWSDYADQKGFHILDTLTRTLEFVPNPHTLFHKVWYDDTDLDMAGLLQQTEKFEDFNGKSVKVIIKTKDNPTLFDMYIEKLEKVDPLHI
;
A
#
# COMPACT_ATOMS: atom_id res chain seq x y z
N ASP A 1 -22.18 -21.94 16.24
CA ASP A 1 -22.05 -20.82 17.20
C ASP A 1 -20.63 -20.79 17.70
N LYS A 2 -19.77 -20.02 17.03
CA LYS A 2 -18.41 -19.76 17.51
C LYS A 2 -18.51 -18.70 18.59
N ASP A 3 -17.98 -19.01 19.75
CA ASP A 3 -17.93 -18.17 20.92
C ASP A 3 -17.28 -16.81 20.58
N THR A 4 -18.08 -15.77 20.47
CA THR A 4 -17.65 -14.37 20.20
C THR A 4 -17.12 -13.68 21.46
N SER A 5 -16.97 -14.38 22.59
CA SER A 5 -16.48 -13.83 23.85
C SER A 5 -14.96 -13.74 23.97
N ARG A 6 -14.23 -14.26 22.99
CA ARG A 6 -12.77 -14.17 22.96
C ARG A 6 -12.37 -12.89 22.22
N GLY A 7 -11.74 -11.98 22.91
CA GLY A 7 -11.32 -10.65 22.50
C GLY A 7 -10.71 -10.55 21.08
N LEU A 8 -10.06 -9.46 20.76
CA LEU A 8 -9.51 -9.07 19.44
C LEU A 8 -8.72 -10.16 18.65
N GLY A 9 -8.60 -11.40 19.17
CA GLY A 9 -7.96 -12.55 18.51
C GLY A 9 -8.84 -13.28 17.48
N ASP A 10 -10.17 -13.06 17.46
CA ASP A 10 -11.08 -13.80 16.56
C ASP A 10 -11.45 -13.02 15.28
N VAL A 11 -10.59 -12.10 14.85
CA VAL A 11 -10.78 -11.36 13.60
C VAL A 11 -10.48 -12.29 12.42
N TYR A 12 -11.46 -12.51 11.55
CA TYR A 12 -11.28 -13.21 10.30
C TYR A 12 -10.51 -12.34 9.31
N LYS A 13 -9.40 -12.83 8.81
CA LYS A 13 -8.63 -12.21 7.76
C LYS A 13 -9.02 -12.81 6.39
N ARG A 14 -9.17 -11.93 5.40
CA ARG A 14 -9.36 -12.33 4.00
C ARG A 14 -8.22 -11.77 3.18
N GLN A 15 -7.51 -12.66 2.50
CA GLN A 15 -6.30 -12.30 1.76
C GLN A 15 -6.46 -12.68 0.30
N MET A 16 -6.30 -11.71 -0.61
CA MET A 16 -6.23 -11.98 -2.05
C MET A 16 -4.78 -12.11 -2.49
N VAL A 17 -4.54 -12.94 -3.49
CA VAL A 17 -3.25 -13.06 -4.15
C VAL A 17 -3.02 -11.86 -5.05
N GLY A 18 -1.93 -11.14 -4.81
CA GLY A 18 -1.43 -10.07 -5.67
C GLY A 18 -0.39 -10.56 -6.68
N ASN A 19 0.06 -9.67 -7.57
CA ASN A 19 1.07 -9.99 -8.59
C ASN A 19 2.43 -10.40 -8.02
N HIS A 20 2.78 -9.90 -6.82
CA HIS A 20 4.03 -10.25 -6.15
C HIS A 20 3.97 -11.54 -5.32
N ASP A 21 2.77 -12.07 -5.08
CA ASP A 21 2.59 -13.32 -4.34
C ASP A 21 2.71 -14.55 -5.23
N SER A 22 2.50 -14.38 -6.54
CA SER A 22 2.49 -15.46 -7.53
C SER A 22 3.91 -15.80 -8.00
N TYR A 23 4.22 -17.10 -8.08
CA TYR A 23 5.50 -17.57 -8.64
C TYR A 23 5.52 -17.48 -10.17
N TYR A 24 4.39 -17.82 -10.84
CA TYR A 24 4.26 -17.74 -12.28
C TYR A 24 3.40 -16.53 -12.68
N LYS A 25 3.70 -15.92 -13.85
CA LYS A 25 2.96 -14.74 -14.33
C LYS A 25 1.56 -15.05 -14.87
N ASN A 26 1.36 -16.27 -15.33
CA ASN A 26 0.16 -16.70 -16.06
C ASN A 26 -0.83 -17.51 -15.22
N THR A 27 -0.48 -17.87 -13.98
CA THR A 27 -1.33 -18.62 -13.05
C THR A 27 -1.04 -18.25 -11.60
N LEU A 28 -2.04 -18.39 -10.73
CA LEU A 28 -1.93 -18.18 -9.29
C LEU A 28 -1.87 -19.48 -8.49
N GLU A 29 -1.76 -20.65 -9.15
CA GLU A 29 -1.77 -21.95 -8.47
C GLU A 29 -0.63 -22.14 -7.47
N LEU A 30 0.55 -21.56 -7.76
CA LEU A 30 1.67 -21.53 -6.84
C LEU A 30 1.89 -20.10 -6.36
N ASN A 31 1.49 -19.81 -5.13
CA ASN A 31 1.57 -18.48 -4.53
C ASN A 31 1.99 -18.55 -3.06
N SER A 32 2.60 -17.49 -2.56
CA SER A 32 3.08 -17.39 -1.18
C SER A 32 1.94 -17.32 -0.15
N ILE A 33 0.78 -16.82 -0.54
CA ILE A 33 -0.35 -16.63 0.36
C ILE A 33 -0.89 -17.98 0.85
N ASP A 34 -1.18 -18.91 -0.08
CA ASP A 34 -1.63 -20.25 0.28
C ASP A 34 -0.56 -21.00 1.05
N LEU A 35 0.70 -20.99 0.57
CA LEU A 35 1.81 -21.71 1.22
C LEU A 35 2.07 -21.26 2.66
N LEU A 36 1.81 -20.00 2.99
CA LEU A 36 2.10 -19.44 4.31
C LEU A 36 0.88 -19.37 5.23
N LEU A 37 -0.34 -19.35 4.67
CA LEU A 37 -1.53 -19.03 5.44
C LEU A 37 -2.59 -20.13 5.48
N GLU A 38 -2.45 -21.22 4.70
CA GLU A 38 -3.43 -22.31 4.64
C GLU A 38 -3.64 -23.04 5.97
N GLU A 39 -2.65 -23.00 6.87
CA GLU A 39 -2.73 -23.63 8.21
C GLU A 39 -3.59 -22.86 9.23
N TYR A 40 -4.00 -21.60 8.89
CA TYR A 40 -4.72 -20.74 9.81
C TYR A 40 -6.23 -20.75 9.54
N ASP A 41 -7.02 -21.34 10.45
CA ASP A 41 -8.48 -21.45 10.33
C ASP A 41 -9.23 -20.11 10.25
N ASN A 42 -8.63 -19.04 10.76
CA ASN A 42 -9.20 -17.70 10.75
C ASN A 42 -8.78 -16.85 9.54
N ILE A 43 -8.03 -17.42 8.60
CA ILE A 43 -7.63 -16.75 7.36
C ILE A 43 -8.28 -17.46 6.17
N SER A 44 -8.93 -16.69 5.30
CA SER A 44 -9.44 -17.17 4.01
C SER A 44 -8.61 -16.57 2.89
N THR A 45 -8.11 -17.40 1.97
CA THR A 45 -7.32 -16.97 0.82
C THR A 45 -8.17 -16.98 -0.44
N TYR A 46 -7.96 -16.00 -1.34
CA TYR A 46 -8.64 -15.90 -2.62
C TYR A 46 -7.63 -15.96 -3.75
N VAL A 47 -7.60 -17.10 -4.43
CA VAL A 47 -6.74 -17.41 -5.61
C VAL A 47 -7.53 -17.28 -6.91
N GLN A 48 -8.86 -17.41 -6.82
CA GLN A 48 -9.79 -17.26 -7.92
C GLN A 48 -10.82 -16.18 -7.62
N PRO A 49 -11.45 -15.56 -8.62
CA PRO A 49 -12.54 -14.64 -8.36
C PRO A 49 -13.68 -15.36 -7.64
N GLU A 50 -14.24 -14.72 -6.61
CA GLU A 50 -15.30 -15.28 -5.78
C GLU A 50 -16.26 -14.20 -5.31
N VAL A 51 -17.56 -14.54 -5.18
CA VAL A 51 -18.55 -13.66 -4.58
C VAL A 51 -18.94 -14.22 -3.21
N VAL A 52 -18.79 -13.40 -2.18
CA VAL A 52 -19.12 -13.77 -0.81
C VAL A 52 -20.15 -12.77 -0.27
N GLU A 53 -21.11 -13.28 0.50
CA GLU A 53 -22.14 -12.45 1.13
C GLU A 53 -21.81 -12.22 2.62
N PHE A 54 -21.88 -10.96 3.04
CA PHE A 54 -21.71 -10.53 4.42
C PHE A 54 -22.93 -9.72 4.83
N ASP A 55 -23.72 -10.24 5.75
CA ASP A 55 -24.91 -9.56 6.28
C ASP A 55 -25.82 -8.97 5.20
N GLY A 56 -26.04 -9.73 4.12
CA GLY A 56 -26.88 -9.34 2.99
C GLY A 56 -26.18 -8.45 1.96
N THR A 57 -24.89 -8.12 2.14
CA THR A 57 -24.08 -7.39 1.15
C THR A 57 -23.18 -8.36 0.42
N LYS A 58 -23.32 -8.42 -0.90
CA LYS A 58 -22.45 -9.25 -1.75
C LYS A 58 -21.22 -8.48 -2.18
N ILE A 59 -20.06 -9.10 -1.93
CA ILE A 59 -18.74 -8.57 -2.28
C ILE A 59 -18.06 -9.55 -3.24
N MET A 60 -17.63 -9.05 -4.39
CA MET A 60 -16.81 -9.80 -5.32
C MET A 60 -15.34 -9.58 -5.00
N PHE A 61 -14.61 -10.65 -4.68
CA PHE A 61 -13.17 -10.66 -4.51
C PHE A 61 -12.49 -11.03 -5.84
N VAL A 62 -11.53 -10.21 -6.26
CA VAL A 62 -10.80 -10.40 -7.52
C VAL A 62 -9.30 -10.35 -7.23
N PRO A 63 -8.62 -11.52 -7.17
CA PRO A 63 -7.17 -11.57 -7.05
C PRO A 63 -6.51 -11.00 -8.31
N TRP A 64 -5.19 -10.98 -8.36
CA TRP A 64 -4.45 -10.58 -9.56
C TRP A 64 -4.97 -11.30 -10.81
N ILE A 65 -5.32 -10.52 -11.83
CA ILE A 65 -5.86 -11.08 -13.09
C ILE A 65 -4.68 -11.52 -13.97
N CYS A 66 -4.69 -12.79 -14.32
CA CYS A 66 -3.73 -13.42 -15.23
C CYS A 66 -4.44 -14.29 -16.27
N ASP A 67 -3.69 -14.90 -17.17
CA ASP A 67 -4.28 -15.70 -18.26
C ASP A 67 -5.21 -16.81 -17.74
N ALA A 68 -4.85 -17.46 -16.63
CA ALA A 68 -5.60 -18.58 -16.09
C ALA A 68 -6.97 -18.21 -15.49
N ASN A 69 -7.18 -16.96 -15.04
CA ASN A 69 -8.42 -16.54 -14.36
C ASN A 69 -9.15 -15.39 -15.03
N SER A 70 -8.61 -14.80 -16.10
CA SER A 70 -9.17 -13.60 -16.73
C SER A 70 -10.58 -13.82 -17.26
N GLU A 71 -10.82 -14.90 -18.02
CA GLU A 71 -12.14 -15.21 -18.57
C GLU A 71 -13.17 -15.41 -17.46
N GLN A 72 -12.83 -16.20 -16.44
CA GLN A 72 -13.71 -16.45 -15.29
C GLN A 72 -14.03 -15.13 -14.55
N THR A 73 -13.04 -14.26 -14.36
CA THR A 73 -13.21 -12.96 -13.71
C THR A 73 -14.24 -12.11 -14.44
N PHE A 74 -14.09 -11.92 -15.74
CA PHE A 74 -15.00 -11.07 -16.51
C PHE A 74 -16.40 -11.67 -16.66
N VAL A 75 -16.52 -12.98 -16.85
CA VAL A 75 -17.81 -13.68 -16.88
C VAL A 75 -18.54 -13.56 -15.54
N MET A 76 -17.83 -13.72 -14.43
CA MET A 76 -18.39 -13.57 -13.09
C MET A 76 -18.80 -12.12 -12.85
N ALA A 77 -17.94 -11.15 -13.18
CA ALA A 77 -18.24 -9.74 -13.04
C ALA A 77 -19.47 -9.31 -13.83
N ASP A 78 -19.66 -9.82 -15.04
CA ASP A 78 -20.84 -9.54 -15.87
C ASP A 78 -22.14 -10.05 -15.23
N LYS A 79 -22.10 -11.27 -14.68
CA LYS A 79 -23.27 -11.98 -14.17
C LYS A 79 -23.64 -11.67 -12.72
N THR A 80 -22.68 -11.23 -11.92
CA THR A 80 -22.90 -11.00 -10.48
C THR A 80 -23.83 -9.82 -10.21
N ASP A 81 -24.59 -9.91 -9.11
CA ASP A 81 -25.34 -8.83 -8.50
C ASP A 81 -24.62 -8.21 -7.28
N ALA A 82 -23.32 -8.52 -7.12
CA ALA A 82 -22.51 -7.92 -6.07
C ALA A 82 -22.45 -6.40 -6.22
N GLN A 83 -22.58 -5.70 -5.09
CA GLN A 83 -22.55 -4.24 -5.04
C GLN A 83 -21.13 -3.70 -4.88
N ILE A 84 -20.25 -4.48 -4.25
CA ILE A 84 -18.88 -4.09 -3.93
C ILE A 84 -17.92 -5.04 -4.63
N LEU A 85 -16.81 -4.51 -5.14
CA LEU A 85 -15.68 -5.30 -5.62
C LEU A 85 -14.43 -4.91 -4.84
N LEU A 86 -13.75 -5.90 -4.31
CA LEU A 86 -12.41 -5.77 -3.71
C LEU A 86 -11.43 -6.53 -4.59
N GLY A 87 -10.37 -5.88 -5.05
CA GLY A 87 -9.45 -6.48 -6.01
C GLY A 87 -7.99 -6.07 -5.87
N HIS A 88 -7.14 -6.75 -6.67
CA HIS A 88 -5.75 -6.38 -6.88
C HIS A 88 -5.55 -6.15 -8.37
N LEU A 89 -5.91 -4.94 -8.83
CA LEU A 89 -6.13 -4.64 -10.24
C LEU A 89 -5.07 -3.68 -10.79
N GLU A 90 -4.60 -3.95 -12.02
CA GLU A 90 -3.80 -3.02 -12.79
C GLU A 90 -4.70 -2.35 -13.85
N LEU A 91 -5.22 -1.17 -13.51
CA LEU A 91 -6.13 -0.43 -14.39
C LEU A 91 -5.37 0.69 -15.11
N SER A 92 -5.65 0.84 -16.41
CA SER A 92 -5.14 1.93 -17.22
C SER A 92 -5.77 3.28 -16.80
N GLY A 93 -4.97 4.35 -16.82
CA GLY A 93 -5.42 5.70 -16.51
C GLY A 93 -5.36 6.09 -15.03
N TYR A 94 -4.76 5.25 -14.18
CA TYR A 94 -4.63 5.52 -12.75
C TYR A 94 -3.19 5.80 -12.32
N GLU A 95 -3.03 6.52 -11.22
CA GLU A 95 -1.73 6.89 -10.68
C GLU A 95 -1.09 5.72 -9.92
N MET A 96 0.05 5.23 -10.42
CA MET A 96 0.86 4.24 -9.70
C MET A 96 1.57 4.88 -8.50
N ASN A 97 2.02 6.12 -8.67
CA ASN A 97 2.58 6.99 -7.63
C ASN A 97 2.25 8.46 -7.97
N LYS A 98 2.63 9.40 -7.12
CA LYS A 98 2.31 10.83 -7.26
C LYS A 98 2.67 11.49 -8.60
N SER A 99 3.43 10.83 -9.46
CA SER A 99 3.97 11.45 -10.67
C SER A 99 3.78 10.61 -11.92
N ILE A 100 3.30 9.38 -11.79
CA ILE A 100 3.25 8.42 -12.91
C ILE A 100 1.84 7.85 -13.02
N VAL A 101 1.17 8.22 -14.12
CA VAL A 101 -0.08 7.60 -14.56
C VAL A 101 0.24 6.45 -15.49
N ILE A 102 -0.37 5.31 -15.25
CA ILE A 102 -0.20 4.11 -16.06
C ILE A 102 -1.13 4.18 -17.28
N ASP A 103 -0.58 4.04 -18.48
CA ASP A 103 -1.30 4.07 -19.76
C ASP A 103 -1.61 2.67 -20.33
N HIS A 104 -1.13 1.64 -19.67
CA HIS A 104 -1.39 0.24 -19.97
C HIS A 104 -2.25 -0.40 -18.86
N GLY A 105 -2.58 -1.70 -19.00
CA GLY A 105 -3.44 -2.39 -18.06
C GLY A 105 -4.86 -2.59 -18.57
N ILE A 106 -5.73 -3.00 -17.70
CA ILE A 106 -7.12 -3.35 -18.02
C ILE A 106 -7.98 -2.09 -18.01
N SER A 107 -8.92 -1.97 -18.97
CA SER A 107 -9.94 -0.91 -18.95
C SER A 107 -10.83 -1.05 -17.72
N ASP A 108 -11.22 0.08 -17.13
CA ASP A 108 -12.12 0.16 -15.98
C ASP A 108 -13.62 0.04 -16.34
N ALA A 109 -13.96 -0.08 -17.62
CA ALA A 109 -15.35 -0.03 -18.11
C ALA A 109 -16.27 -1.07 -17.45
N TRP A 110 -15.76 -2.27 -17.17
CA TRP A 110 -16.51 -3.36 -16.56
C TRP A 110 -16.80 -3.15 -15.05
N LEU A 111 -16.10 -2.23 -14.43
CA LEU A 111 -16.24 -1.90 -13.00
C LEU A 111 -17.37 -0.88 -12.71
N LYS A 112 -17.92 -0.23 -13.74
CA LYS A 112 -18.94 0.82 -13.59
C LYS A 112 -20.26 0.33 -13.02
N LYS A 113 -20.53 -0.98 -13.08
CA LYS A 113 -21.75 -1.57 -12.52
C LYS A 113 -21.74 -1.70 -11.00
N PHE A 114 -20.55 -1.71 -10.37
CA PHE A 114 -20.41 -1.81 -8.92
C PHE A 114 -20.62 -0.45 -8.28
N ASP A 115 -21.21 -0.42 -7.08
CA ASP A 115 -21.41 0.81 -6.32
C ASP A 115 -20.06 1.31 -5.76
N LEU A 116 -19.20 0.36 -5.37
CA LEU A 116 -17.87 0.64 -4.83
C LEU A 116 -16.86 -0.39 -5.31
N VAL A 117 -15.72 0.09 -5.78
CA VAL A 117 -14.56 -0.73 -6.11
C VAL A 117 -13.37 -0.27 -5.28
N CYS A 118 -12.73 -1.20 -4.57
CA CYS A 118 -11.48 -0.95 -3.86
C CYS A 118 -10.38 -1.85 -4.42
N SER A 119 -9.26 -1.28 -4.78
CA SER A 119 -8.12 -2.02 -5.33
C SER A 119 -6.82 -1.76 -4.58
N GLY A 120 -6.04 -2.82 -4.40
CA GLY A 120 -4.61 -2.73 -4.14
C GLY A 120 -3.84 -2.53 -5.45
N HIS A 121 -2.59 -2.96 -5.48
CA HIS A 121 -1.60 -2.88 -6.56
C HIS A 121 -0.85 -1.53 -6.61
N TYR A 122 -1.53 -0.41 -6.84
CA TYR A 122 -0.85 0.88 -6.84
C TYR A 122 -0.63 1.38 -5.39
N HIS A 123 0.59 1.85 -5.12
CA HIS A 123 0.98 2.30 -3.78
C HIS A 123 0.42 3.66 -3.40
N HIS A 124 0.06 4.48 -4.39
CA HIS A 124 -0.56 5.78 -4.17
C HIS A 124 -2.07 5.63 -3.98
N LYS A 125 -2.60 6.30 -2.96
CA LYS A 125 -4.05 6.38 -2.75
C LYS A 125 -4.67 7.33 -3.75
N SER A 126 -5.60 6.84 -4.56
CA SER A 126 -6.31 7.65 -5.56
C SER A 126 -7.76 7.21 -5.73
N GLN A 127 -8.59 8.10 -6.26
CA GLN A 127 -10.00 7.82 -6.50
C GLN A 127 -10.44 8.41 -7.84
N ASN A 128 -11.22 7.63 -8.59
CA ASN A 128 -11.91 8.08 -9.79
C ASN A 128 -13.29 7.42 -9.87
N GLY A 129 -14.34 8.23 -9.74
CA GLY A 129 -15.71 7.74 -9.66
C GLY A 129 -15.93 6.77 -8.50
N ASN A 130 -16.40 5.56 -8.81
CA ASN A 130 -16.63 4.49 -7.85
C ASN A 130 -15.38 3.65 -7.55
N ILE A 131 -14.24 3.91 -8.21
CA ILE A 131 -13.00 3.15 -8.09
C ILE A 131 -12.03 3.86 -7.16
N ASN A 132 -11.54 3.13 -6.16
CA ASN A 132 -10.63 3.61 -5.13
C ASN A 132 -9.38 2.70 -5.08
N TYR A 133 -8.21 3.24 -5.40
CA TYR A 133 -6.95 2.62 -5.03
C TYR A 133 -6.62 2.96 -3.59
N LEU A 134 -6.47 1.94 -2.76
CA LEU A 134 -6.32 2.12 -1.30
C LEU A 134 -4.93 2.60 -0.91
N GLY A 135 -3.94 2.42 -1.80
CA GLY A 135 -2.55 2.65 -1.48
C GLY A 135 -1.98 1.59 -0.53
N THR A 136 -0.84 1.88 0.07
CA THR A 136 -0.18 1.01 1.05
C THR A 136 -0.36 1.52 2.47
N ALA A 137 -0.36 0.61 3.45
CA ALA A 137 -0.55 0.96 4.85
C ALA A 137 0.67 1.70 5.45
N TYR A 138 1.85 1.54 4.83
CA TYR A 138 3.11 2.18 5.22
C TYR A 138 4.00 2.37 3.98
N GLU A 139 5.05 3.16 4.12
CA GLU A 139 6.03 3.39 3.05
C GLU A 139 6.87 2.14 2.81
N LEU A 140 6.95 1.68 1.55
CA LEU A 140 7.70 0.49 1.12
C LEU A 140 8.99 0.85 0.38
N THR A 141 8.97 1.94 -0.35
CA THR A 141 10.08 2.39 -1.20
C THR A 141 10.26 3.90 -1.13
N TRP A 142 11.38 4.41 -1.64
CA TRP A 142 11.64 5.86 -1.72
C TRP A 142 10.65 6.63 -2.60
N SER A 143 9.89 5.98 -3.48
CA SER A 143 8.80 6.61 -4.21
C SER A 143 7.60 6.97 -3.33
N ASP A 144 7.50 6.32 -2.17
CA ASP A 144 6.45 6.58 -1.18
C ASP A 144 6.78 7.75 -0.24
N TYR A 145 7.99 8.32 -0.33
CA TYR A 145 8.39 9.47 0.48
C TYR A 145 7.38 10.62 0.39
N ALA A 146 6.97 11.11 1.55
CA ALA A 146 5.98 12.17 1.71
C ALA A 146 4.60 11.85 1.06
N ASP A 147 4.30 10.56 0.84
CA ASP A 147 2.98 10.08 0.46
C ASP A 147 2.23 9.60 1.70
N GLN A 148 1.02 10.12 1.92
CA GLN A 148 0.25 9.77 3.10
C GLN A 148 -0.23 8.33 3.01
N LYS A 149 0.30 7.47 3.86
CA LYS A 149 -0.04 6.05 3.97
C LYS A 149 -1.06 5.81 5.08
N GLY A 150 -1.73 4.65 5.04
CA GLY A 150 -2.74 4.29 6.03
C GLY A 150 -3.59 3.12 5.56
N PHE A 151 -4.70 2.91 6.24
CA PHE A 151 -5.69 1.89 5.88
C PHE A 151 -7.09 2.50 5.82
N HIS A 152 -8.06 1.71 5.34
CA HIS A 152 -9.43 2.16 5.22
C HIS A 152 -10.35 1.30 6.06
N ILE A 153 -11.39 1.94 6.61
CA ILE A 153 -12.52 1.29 7.23
C ILE A 153 -13.69 1.38 6.24
N LEU A 154 -14.22 0.24 5.84
CA LEU A 154 -15.36 0.15 4.95
C LEU A 154 -16.63 -0.13 5.77
N ASP A 155 -17.59 0.78 5.69
CA ASP A 155 -18.97 0.51 6.10
C ASP A 155 -19.71 -0.14 4.92
N THR A 156 -20.05 -1.41 5.05
CA THR A 156 -20.68 -2.18 3.97
C THR A 156 -22.15 -1.79 3.73
N LEU A 157 -22.84 -1.19 4.70
CA LEU A 157 -24.22 -0.75 4.55
C LEU A 157 -24.30 0.58 3.79
N THR A 158 -23.48 1.56 4.22
CA THR A 158 -23.45 2.89 3.59
C THR A 158 -22.50 2.96 2.40
N ARG A 159 -21.62 1.95 2.24
CA ARG A 159 -20.56 1.88 1.22
C ARG A 159 -19.57 3.04 1.28
N THR A 160 -19.35 3.55 2.49
CA THR A 160 -18.40 4.62 2.73
C THR A 160 -17.04 4.07 3.14
N LEU A 161 -15.98 4.72 2.64
CA LEU A 161 -14.60 4.45 3.01
C LEU A 161 -14.09 5.59 3.89
N GLU A 162 -13.68 5.26 5.12
CA GLU A 162 -12.97 6.16 6.00
C GLU A 162 -11.47 5.84 5.92
N PHE A 163 -10.67 6.84 5.60
CA PHE A 163 -9.21 6.69 5.60
C PHE A 163 -8.63 7.00 6.97
N VAL A 164 -7.88 6.04 7.51
CA VAL A 164 -7.14 6.19 8.77
C VAL A 164 -5.65 6.34 8.44
N PRO A 165 -5.08 7.54 8.59
CA PRO A 165 -3.69 7.78 8.25
C PRO A 165 -2.74 7.07 9.21
N ASN A 166 -1.66 6.50 8.68
CA ASN A 166 -0.54 6.01 9.46
C ASN A 166 0.34 7.21 9.87
N PRO A 167 0.52 7.47 11.18
CA PRO A 167 1.36 8.56 11.65
C PRO A 167 2.86 8.27 11.52
N HIS A 168 3.24 7.01 11.27
CA HIS A 168 4.63 6.58 11.19
C HIS A 168 5.16 6.67 9.77
N THR A 169 6.26 7.41 9.59
CA THR A 169 7.01 7.49 8.33
C THR A 169 8.35 6.78 8.48
N LEU A 170 8.81 6.17 7.40
CA LEU A 170 10.09 5.45 7.34
C LEU A 170 11.16 6.26 6.60
N PHE A 171 10.79 6.91 5.50
CA PHE A 171 11.72 7.61 4.63
C PHE A 171 11.75 9.10 4.92
N HIS A 172 12.97 9.64 5.13
CA HIS A 172 13.19 11.06 5.40
C HIS A 172 14.26 11.62 4.47
N LYS A 173 14.08 12.87 4.03
CA LYS A 173 15.09 13.61 3.28
C LYS A 173 15.53 14.79 4.11
N VAL A 174 16.83 14.97 4.21
CA VAL A 174 17.47 16.14 4.83
C VAL A 174 18.36 16.81 3.80
N TRP A 175 18.48 18.11 3.87
CA TRP A 175 19.27 18.89 2.94
C TRP A 175 20.47 19.46 3.66
N TYR A 176 21.64 19.19 3.14
CA TYR A 176 22.89 19.79 3.60
C TYR A 176 23.28 20.89 2.63
N ASP A 177 23.60 22.06 3.20
CA ASP A 177 24.08 23.21 2.46
C ASP A 177 25.01 23.97 3.41
N ASP A 178 26.30 24.04 3.08
CA ASP A 178 27.28 24.72 3.91
C ASP A 178 27.64 26.13 3.42
N THR A 179 26.87 26.68 2.49
CA THR A 179 26.96 28.08 2.11
C THR A 179 26.69 28.94 3.36
N ASP A 180 27.70 29.70 3.79
CA ASP A 180 27.63 30.56 5.00
C ASP A 180 27.30 29.80 6.31
N LEU A 181 27.52 28.46 6.36
CA LEU A 181 27.24 27.65 7.52
C LEU A 181 28.37 27.75 8.54
N ASP A 182 28.05 28.13 9.76
CA ASP A 182 28.92 28.06 10.92
C ASP A 182 28.53 26.92 11.88
N MET A 183 29.25 26.79 13.00
CA MET A 183 28.94 25.76 14.00
C MET A 183 27.57 25.91 14.65
N ALA A 184 27.07 27.15 14.82
CA ALA A 184 25.75 27.38 15.39
C ALA A 184 24.65 26.96 14.42
N GLY A 185 24.81 27.28 13.13
CA GLY A 185 23.93 26.84 12.08
C GLY A 185 23.93 25.31 11.91
N LEU A 186 25.09 24.65 12.03
CA LEU A 186 25.19 23.18 12.02
C LEU A 186 24.39 22.57 13.19
N LEU A 187 24.50 23.09 14.36
CA LEU A 187 23.74 22.63 15.54
C LEU A 187 22.23 22.76 15.29
N GLN A 188 21.81 23.90 14.75
CA GLN A 188 20.41 24.13 14.42
C GLN A 188 19.88 23.16 13.34
N GLN A 189 20.65 22.92 12.25
CA GLN A 189 20.26 21.96 11.21
C GLN A 189 20.13 20.53 11.74
N THR A 190 20.89 20.16 12.74
CA THR A 190 20.93 18.81 13.32
C THR A 190 20.04 18.61 14.55
N GLU A 191 19.34 19.64 15.00
CA GLU A 191 18.52 19.62 16.21
C GLU A 191 17.46 18.51 16.24
N LYS A 192 16.89 18.20 15.07
CA LYS A 192 15.82 17.19 14.92
C LYS A 192 16.31 15.81 14.50
N PHE A 193 17.62 15.56 14.57
CA PHE A 193 18.15 14.27 14.11
C PHE A 193 17.69 13.09 15.00
N GLU A 194 17.37 13.34 16.25
CA GLU A 194 16.79 12.32 17.14
C GLU A 194 15.50 11.69 16.58
N ASP A 195 14.76 12.43 15.75
CA ASP A 195 13.54 11.94 15.11
C ASP A 195 13.84 10.85 14.05
N PHE A 196 15.10 10.69 13.67
CA PHE A 196 15.52 9.75 12.61
C PHE A 196 16.01 8.39 13.15
N ASN A 197 15.96 8.17 14.45
CA ASN A 197 16.28 6.85 15.01
C ASN A 197 15.41 5.75 14.34
N GLY A 198 16.07 4.72 13.80
CA GLY A 198 15.41 3.62 13.09
C GLY A 198 14.71 3.99 11.77
N LYS A 199 15.03 5.16 11.18
CA LYS A 199 14.49 5.64 9.90
C LYS A 199 15.52 5.51 8.78
N SER A 200 15.04 5.49 7.54
CA SER A 200 15.90 5.61 6.36
C SER A 200 16.01 7.07 5.97
N VAL A 201 17.22 7.61 5.99
CA VAL A 201 17.48 9.03 5.76
C VAL A 201 18.29 9.20 4.49
N LYS A 202 17.86 10.09 3.60
CA LYS A 202 18.61 10.50 2.40
C LYS A 202 19.12 11.90 2.59
N VAL A 203 20.45 12.08 2.60
CA VAL A 203 21.09 13.39 2.63
C VAL A 203 21.21 13.94 1.22
N ILE A 204 20.57 15.07 0.95
CA ILE A 204 20.64 15.80 -0.32
C ILE A 204 21.64 16.93 -0.16
N ILE A 205 22.76 16.83 -0.83
CA ILE A 205 23.85 17.81 -0.77
C ILE A 205 23.59 18.89 -1.83
N LYS A 206 23.46 20.15 -1.40
CA LYS A 206 23.41 21.32 -2.26
C LYS A 206 24.79 21.91 -2.46
N THR A 207 25.47 22.23 -1.36
CA THR A 207 26.85 22.75 -1.33
C THR A 207 27.64 21.99 -0.29
N LYS A 208 28.91 21.66 -0.60
CA LYS A 208 29.86 20.97 0.27
C LYS A 208 31.25 21.58 0.10
N ASP A 209 31.39 22.83 0.48
CA ASP A 209 32.66 23.56 0.39
C ASP A 209 33.54 23.35 1.63
N ASN A 210 32.95 22.96 2.75
CA ASN A 210 33.63 22.65 4.00
C ASN A 210 33.48 21.15 4.37
N PRO A 211 34.42 20.28 3.99
CA PRO A 211 34.35 18.86 4.30
C PRO A 211 34.25 18.55 5.79
N THR A 212 34.90 19.35 6.65
CA THR A 212 34.87 19.13 8.10
C THR A 212 33.47 19.33 8.68
N LEU A 213 32.75 20.35 8.24
CA LEU A 213 31.36 20.54 8.68
C LEU A 213 30.44 19.42 8.18
N PHE A 214 30.68 18.96 6.95
CA PHE A 214 29.93 17.83 6.41
C PHE A 214 30.17 16.54 7.20
N ASP A 215 31.43 16.23 7.51
CA ASP A 215 31.78 15.05 8.31
C ASP A 215 31.12 15.10 9.70
N MET A 216 31.13 16.28 10.35
CA MET A 216 30.42 16.49 11.62
C MET A 216 28.90 16.33 11.48
N TYR A 217 28.30 16.78 10.37
CA TYR A 217 26.88 16.61 10.08
C TYR A 217 26.51 15.12 9.96
N ILE A 218 27.29 14.37 9.19
CA ILE A 218 27.08 12.91 9.01
C ILE A 218 27.31 12.17 10.33
N GLU A 219 28.39 12.49 11.08
CA GLU A 219 28.65 11.88 12.39
C GLU A 219 27.49 12.07 13.36
N LYS A 220 26.87 13.26 13.37
CA LYS A 220 25.68 13.51 14.20
C LYS A 220 24.46 12.70 13.75
N LEU A 221 24.29 12.51 12.45
CA LEU A 221 23.21 11.69 11.89
C LEU A 221 23.44 10.20 12.21
N GLU A 222 24.68 9.71 12.09
CA GLU A 222 25.03 8.33 12.44
C GLU A 222 24.80 8.02 13.92
N LYS A 223 25.05 8.98 14.80
CA LYS A 223 24.87 8.81 16.26
C LYS A 223 23.43 8.54 16.70
N VAL A 224 22.45 8.92 15.90
CA VAL A 224 21.04 8.66 16.24
C VAL A 224 20.55 7.29 15.72
N ASP A 225 21.47 6.48 15.21
CA ASP A 225 21.21 5.10 14.76
C ASP A 225 20.06 4.99 13.73
N PRO A 226 20.15 5.70 12.60
CA PRO A 226 19.20 5.53 11.52
C PRO A 226 19.36 4.14 10.90
N LEU A 227 18.29 3.61 10.31
CA LEU A 227 18.31 2.32 9.63
C LEU A 227 19.23 2.33 8.40
N HIS A 228 19.22 3.45 7.66
CA HIS A 228 20.08 3.71 6.49
C HIS A 228 20.31 5.20 6.34
N ILE A 229 21.48 5.57 5.83
CA ILE A 229 21.82 6.91 5.34
C ILE A 229 22.19 6.83 3.86
#